data_7ee0fe0e853492af370c538bc3b19187
#
_entry.id   7ee0fe0e853492af370c538bc3b19187
#
_cell.length_a   1.000
_cell.length_b   1.000
_cell.length_c   1.000
_cell.angle_alpha   90.00
_cell.angle_beta   90.00
_cell.angle_gamma   90.00
#
_symmetry.space_group_name_H-M   'P 1'
#
loop_
_entity.id
_entity.type
_entity.pdbx_description
1 polymer ?
#
loop_
_entity_poly.entity_id
_entity_poly.type
_entity_poly.pdbx_seq_one_letter_code
_entity_poly.pdbx_strand_id
1 'polypeptide(L)'
;MKREEKMKIFAVQLISILFLTVTLVLIIPLSSAVIKPDAQDLDVKVKKFLNSHDWGWGDMNVPAVDGQTLHDIILKNKYTRALEIGTSTGHSTIWIAWALSKTGGKLITLEINEQRHREALENFEAAGLSEYIDARLGDAHTIVPALEGPFDFVFSDADKDWYKNYLIAMLPKLEVGGCYTTHNVSMGRRSRGRGQNAAYLEYLLSLQNMDTTVDNRGNGLAISYKKSE
;
A
#
# COMPACT_ATOMS: atom_id res chain seq x y z
N MET A 1 -19.96 -60.38 -50.61
CA MET A 1 -20.70 -59.87 -49.39
C MET A 1 -19.79 -59.57 -48.21
N LYS A 2 -18.97 -60.43 -47.69
CA LYS A 2 -18.16 -60.23 -46.51
C LYS A 2 -16.99 -59.18 -46.62
N ARG A 3 -16.56 -58.83 -47.80
CA ARG A 3 -15.41 -57.92 -48.00
C ARG A 3 -15.84 -56.46 -48.10
N GLU A 4 -16.99 -56.19 -48.67
CA GLU A 4 -17.56 -54.81 -48.75
C GLU A 4 -18.10 -54.31 -47.43
N GLU A 5 -18.66 -55.20 -46.61
CA GLU A 5 -19.16 -54.85 -45.28
C GLU A 5 -18.02 -54.45 -44.34
N LYS A 6 -16.87 -55.16 -44.39
CA LYS A 6 -15.68 -54.81 -43.62
C LYS A 6 -15.07 -53.44 -44.02
N MET A 7 -15.09 -53.14 -45.33
CA MET A 7 -14.61 -51.83 -45.80
C MET A 7 -15.51 -50.66 -45.37
N LYS A 8 -16.85 -50.87 -45.32
CA LYS A 8 -17.77 -49.82 -44.82
C LYS A 8 -17.60 -49.58 -43.33
N ILE A 9 -17.38 -50.62 -42.52
CA ILE A 9 -17.13 -50.49 -41.07
C ILE A 9 -15.79 -49.78 -40.81
N PHE A 10 -14.76 -50.08 -41.61
CA PHE A 10 -13.43 -49.44 -41.48
C PHE A 10 -13.47 -47.96 -41.89
N ALA A 11 -14.24 -47.61 -42.91
CA ALA A 11 -14.44 -46.21 -43.33
C ALA A 11 -15.20 -45.37 -42.29
N VAL A 12 -16.24 -45.96 -41.65
CA VAL A 12 -16.99 -45.27 -40.59
C VAL A 12 -16.13 -45.06 -39.33
N GLN A 13 -15.27 -46.03 -38.98
CA GLN A 13 -14.38 -45.89 -37.85
C GLN A 13 -13.27 -44.84 -38.11
N LEU A 14 -12.75 -44.74 -39.32
CA LEU A 14 -11.74 -43.70 -39.68
C LEU A 14 -12.36 -42.31 -39.67
N ILE A 15 -13.62 -42.15 -40.11
CA ILE A 15 -14.32 -40.87 -40.09
C ILE A 15 -14.64 -40.44 -38.64
N SER A 16 -15.01 -41.39 -37.76
CA SER A 16 -15.26 -41.10 -36.34
C SER A 16 -14.00 -40.71 -35.58
N ILE A 17 -12.85 -41.28 -35.90
CA ILE A 17 -11.54 -40.91 -35.29
C ILE A 17 -11.10 -39.55 -35.79
N LEU A 18 -11.33 -39.21 -37.06
CA LEU A 18 -10.97 -37.91 -37.64
C LEU A 18 -11.83 -36.77 -37.07
N PHE A 19 -13.12 -37.01 -36.75
CA PHE A 19 -13.99 -36.03 -36.09
C PHE A 19 -13.68 -35.86 -34.61
N LEU A 20 -13.15 -36.87 -33.92
CA LEU A 20 -12.80 -36.80 -32.51
C LEU A 20 -11.49 -36.03 -32.28
N THR A 21 -10.61 -36.00 -33.26
CA THR A 21 -9.32 -35.26 -33.17
C THR A 21 -9.44 -33.77 -33.55
N VAL A 22 -10.47 -33.38 -34.33
CA VAL A 22 -10.69 -31.97 -34.72
C VAL A 22 -11.44 -31.17 -33.65
N THR A 23 -12.21 -31.83 -32.77
CA THR A 23 -12.94 -31.15 -31.71
C THR A 23 -12.15 -30.94 -30.42
N LEU A 24 -10.91 -31.47 -30.29
CA LEU A 24 -10.09 -31.32 -29.10
C LEU A 24 -9.06 -30.20 -29.17
N VAL A 25 -8.99 -29.43 -30.27
CA VAL A 25 -7.96 -28.38 -30.47
C VAL A 25 -8.49 -26.94 -30.28
N LEU A 26 -9.76 -26.74 -29.90
CA LEU A 26 -10.36 -25.39 -29.85
C LEU A 26 -10.95 -25.00 -28.50
N ILE A 27 -10.45 -25.56 -27.38
CA ILE A 27 -10.71 -24.97 -26.08
C ILE A 27 -9.35 -24.64 -25.45
N ILE A 28 -8.61 -23.73 -26.07
CA ILE A 28 -7.62 -22.93 -25.35
C ILE A 28 -8.49 -21.90 -24.60
N PRO A 29 -8.57 -21.94 -23.27
CA PRO A 29 -9.13 -20.80 -22.56
C PRO A 29 -8.28 -19.61 -22.98
N LEU A 30 -8.90 -18.61 -23.58
CA LEU A 30 -8.32 -17.28 -23.69
C LEU A 30 -8.17 -16.79 -22.25
N SER A 31 -7.07 -17.20 -21.59
CA SER A 31 -6.62 -16.54 -20.38
C SER A 31 -6.39 -15.12 -20.83
N SER A 32 -7.30 -14.23 -20.48
CA SER A 32 -7.05 -12.80 -20.53
C SER A 32 -5.90 -12.59 -19.55
N ALA A 33 -4.66 -12.68 -20.06
CA ALA A 33 -3.52 -12.19 -19.36
C ALA A 33 -3.84 -10.70 -19.07
N VAL A 34 -4.16 -10.41 -17.82
CA VAL A 34 -4.21 -9.03 -17.35
C VAL A 34 -2.80 -8.50 -17.61
N ILE A 35 -2.65 -7.75 -18.69
CA ILE A 35 -1.40 -7.06 -19.03
C ILE A 35 -1.19 -6.10 -17.85
N LYS A 36 -0.29 -6.45 -16.93
CA LYS A 36 0.15 -5.49 -15.91
C LYS A 36 0.69 -4.28 -16.66
N PRO A 37 0.25 -3.05 -16.30
CA PRO A 37 0.82 -1.84 -16.89
C PRO A 37 2.34 -1.91 -16.79
N ASP A 38 3.04 -1.49 -17.83
CA ASP A 38 4.50 -1.33 -17.76
C ASP A 38 4.81 -0.40 -16.58
N ALA A 39 5.80 -0.74 -15.77
CA ALA A 39 6.20 0.06 -14.61
C ALA A 39 6.49 1.52 -15.00
N GLN A 40 6.94 1.76 -16.23
CA GLN A 40 7.19 3.08 -16.77
C GLN A 40 5.88 3.85 -17.02
N ASP A 41 4.84 3.19 -17.51
CA ASP A 41 3.51 3.76 -17.71
C ASP A 41 2.85 4.15 -16.38
N LEU A 42 3.02 3.32 -15.34
CA LEU A 42 2.51 3.61 -14.00
C LEU A 42 3.20 4.85 -13.40
N ASP A 43 4.51 4.98 -13.54
CA ASP A 43 5.27 6.14 -13.05
C ASP A 43 4.79 7.45 -13.69
N VAL A 44 4.54 7.44 -15.00
CA VAL A 44 4.01 8.60 -15.72
C VAL A 44 2.61 8.95 -15.21
N LYS A 45 1.76 7.95 -15.04
CA LYS A 45 0.38 8.13 -14.56
C LYS A 45 0.33 8.72 -13.16
N VAL A 46 1.09 8.15 -12.22
CA VAL A 46 1.15 8.61 -10.82
C VAL A 46 1.70 10.03 -10.74
N LYS A 47 2.81 10.33 -11.42
CA LYS A 47 3.38 11.69 -11.44
C LYS A 47 2.40 12.71 -12.02
N LYS A 48 1.73 12.36 -13.11
CA LYS A 48 0.71 13.24 -13.71
C LYS A 48 -0.43 13.49 -12.73
N PHE A 49 -0.93 12.44 -12.06
CA PHE A 49 -2.00 12.56 -11.07
C PHE A 49 -1.59 13.44 -9.90
N LEU A 50 -0.44 13.19 -9.27
CA LEU A 50 0.08 14.00 -8.16
C LEU A 50 0.27 15.48 -8.51
N ASN A 51 0.69 15.77 -9.75
CA ASN A 51 0.93 17.15 -10.20
C ASN A 51 -0.35 17.88 -10.65
N SER A 52 -1.39 17.17 -11.04
CA SER A 52 -2.64 17.75 -11.56
C SER A 52 -3.74 17.85 -10.51
N HIS A 53 -3.58 17.19 -9.37
CA HIS A 53 -4.57 17.19 -8.30
C HIS A 53 -4.24 18.30 -7.29
N ASP A 54 -5.25 19.06 -6.90
CA ASP A 54 -5.09 20.07 -5.84
C ASP A 54 -5.23 19.41 -4.47
N TRP A 55 -4.10 19.11 -3.86
CA TRP A 55 -4.03 18.55 -2.52
C TRP A 55 -4.18 19.67 -1.46
N GLY A 56 -5.38 20.23 -1.38
CA GLY A 56 -5.68 21.33 -0.47
C GLY A 56 -5.49 21.00 1.01
N TRP A 57 -5.17 22.01 1.81
CA TRP A 57 -5.08 21.89 3.27
C TRP A 57 -6.40 21.49 3.93
N GLY A 58 -7.53 21.75 3.28
CA GLY A 58 -8.86 21.35 3.75
C GLY A 58 -9.02 19.84 3.94
N ASP A 59 -8.24 19.06 3.21
CA ASP A 59 -8.34 17.60 3.19
C ASP A 59 -7.32 16.92 4.12
N MET A 60 -6.61 17.69 4.94
CA MET A 60 -5.63 17.18 5.92
C MET A 60 -4.51 16.33 5.27
N ASN A 61 -4.10 16.67 4.05
CA ASN A 61 -3.06 15.94 3.33
C ASN A 61 -1.65 16.38 3.77
N VAL A 62 -0.69 15.46 3.65
CA VAL A 62 0.73 15.76 3.90
C VAL A 62 1.29 16.67 2.80
N PRO A 63 2.30 17.52 3.08
CA PRO A 63 3.06 18.20 2.03
C PRO A 63 3.74 17.20 1.09
N ALA A 64 3.92 17.57 -0.18
CA ALA A 64 4.55 16.71 -1.18
C ALA A 64 5.97 16.26 -0.77
N VAL A 65 6.73 17.11 -0.04
CA VAL A 65 8.06 16.76 0.47
C VAL A 65 8.03 15.63 1.50
N ASP A 66 6.98 15.57 2.34
CA ASP A 66 6.81 14.48 3.30
C ASP A 66 6.40 13.19 2.57
N GLY A 67 5.48 13.28 1.59
CA GLY A 67 5.11 12.16 0.74
C GLY A 67 6.31 11.57 -0.01
N GLN A 68 7.15 12.42 -0.61
CA GLN A 68 8.38 11.99 -1.28
C GLN A 68 9.34 11.30 -0.30
N THR A 69 9.45 11.80 0.94
CA THR A 69 10.30 11.19 1.97
C THR A 69 9.82 9.78 2.32
N LEU A 70 8.50 9.57 2.49
CA LEU A 70 7.92 8.24 2.73
C LEU A 70 8.22 7.28 1.57
N HIS A 71 8.00 7.73 0.33
CA HIS A 71 8.31 6.98 -0.89
C HIS A 71 9.79 6.55 -0.92
N ASP A 72 10.72 7.47 -0.66
CA ASP A 72 12.16 7.21 -0.75
C ASP A 72 12.65 6.25 0.34
N ILE A 73 12.08 6.33 1.56
CA ILE A 73 12.35 5.38 2.65
C ILE A 73 11.97 3.95 2.21
N ILE A 74 10.79 3.76 1.63
CA ILE A 74 10.30 2.45 1.18
C ILE A 74 11.21 1.89 0.08
N LEU A 75 11.55 2.69 -0.93
CA LEU A 75 12.43 2.25 -2.02
C LEU A 75 13.83 1.89 -1.53
N LYS A 76 14.43 2.74 -0.70
CA LYS A 76 15.79 2.56 -0.18
C LYS A 76 15.91 1.24 0.59
N ASN A 77 14.92 0.92 1.41
CA ASN A 77 14.93 -0.26 2.29
C ASN A 77 14.23 -1.48 1.65
N LYS A 78 13.60 -1.31 0.48
CA LYS A 78 12.84 -2.34 -0.24
C LYS A 78 11.69 -2.93 0.59
N TYR A 79 11.00 -2.08 1.32
CA TYR A 79 9.87 -2.49 2.14
C TYR A 79 8.70 -2.99 1.28
N THR A 80 7.95 -3.95 1.81
CA THR A 80 6.91 -4.67 1.07
C THR A 80 5.59 -4.80 1.82
N ARG A 81 5.58 -4.59 3.13
CA ARG A 81 4.39 -4.75 3.97
C ARG A 81 4.16 -3.52 4.84
N ALA A 82 3.39 -2.59 4.28
CA ALA A 82 3.17 -1.29 4.89
C ALA A 82 1.80 -1.16 5.57
N LEU A 83 1.76 -0.33 6.62
CA LEU A 83 0.53 0.16 7.25
C LEU A 83 0.53 1.68 7.26
N GLU A 84 -0.59 2.27 6.88
CA GLU A 84 -0.90 3.69 7.09
C GLU A 84 -2.09 3.83 8.05
N ILE A 85 -1.95 4.69 9.05
CA ILE A 85 -2.97 5.02 10.04
C ILE A 85 -3.42 6.45 9.77
N GLY A 86 -4.54 6.62 9.08
CA GLY A 86 -5.07 7.90 8.61
C GLY A 86 -4.83 8.12 7.12
N THR A 87 -5.82 7.72 6.29
CA THR A 87 -5.79 7.83 4.83
C THR A 87 -6.09 9.25 4.35
N SER A 88 -7.07 9.92 4.99
CA SER A 88 -7.73 11.12 4.46
C SER A 88 -8.21 10.91 3.02
N THR A 89 -7.90 11.82 2.07
CA THR A 89 -8.22 11.67 0.65
C THR A 89 -7.13 10.94 -0.15
N GLY A 90 -6.07 10.42 0.54
CA GLY A 90 -5.13 9.44 -0.01
C GLY A 90 -3.81 9.98 -0.56
N HIS A 91 -3.43 11.23 -0.27
CA HIS A 91 -2.18 11.80 -0.82
C HIS A 91 -0.94 11.00 -0.38
N SER A 92 -0.74 10.79 0.93
CA SER A 92 0.35 9.97 1.46
C SER A 92 0.26 8.51 1.01
N THR A 93 -0.97 7.97 0.97
CA THR A 93 -1.27 6.63 0.48
C THR A 93 -0.73 6.41 -0.93
N ILE A 94 -0.93 7.39 -1.84
CA ILE A 94 -0.44 7.33 -3.22
C ILE A 94 1.08 7.29 -3.27
N TRP A 95 1.78 8.13 -2.49
CA TRP A 95 3.25 8.11 -2.41
C TRP A 95 3.78 6.76 -1.91
N ILE A 96 3.19 6.23 -0.84
CA ILE A 96 3.55 4.94 -0.24
C ILE A 96 3.28 3.79 -1.23
N ALA A 97 2.07 3.72 -1.78
CA ALA A 97 1.68 2.66 -2.72
C ALA A 97 2.48 2.70 -4.01
N TRP A 98 2.85 3.90 -4.50
CA TRP A 98 3.74 4.04 -5.65
C TRP A 98 5.12 3.43 -5.39
N ALA A 99 5.71 3.64 -4.22
CA ALA A 99 6.95 2.98 -3.84
C ALA A 99 6.79 1.45 -3.74
N LEU A 100 5.69 1.00 -3.10
CA LEU A 100 5.39 -0.43 -2.94
C LEU A 100 5.13 -1.14 -4.27
N SER A 101 4.59 -0.46 -5.29
CA SER A 101 4.45 -1.02 -6.63
C SER A 101 5.79 -1.43 -7.25
N LYS A 102 6.88 -0.77 -6.86
CA LYS A 102 8.25 -1.05 -7.33
C LYS A 102 8.95 -2.14 -6.51
N THR A 103 8.57 -2.28 -5.24
CA THR A 103 9.17 -3.28 -4.33
C THR A 103 8.38 -4.59 -4.31
N GLY A 104 7.22 -4.65 -4.96
CA GLY A 104 6.32 -5.81 -4.97
C GLY A 104 5.47 -5.92 -3.69
N GLY A 105 5.34 -4.82 -2.95
CA GLY A 105 4.65 -4.77 -1.67
C GLY A 105 3.17 -4.38 -1.75
N LYS A 106 2.55 -4.31 -0.57
CA LYS A 106 1.15 -3.90 -0.36
C LYS A 106 1.02 -2.99 0.84
N LEU A 107 0.06 -2.07 0.77
CA LEU A 107 -0.30 -1.14 1.83
C LEU A 107 -1.68 -1.50 2.39
N ILE A 108 -1.79 -1.56 3.73
CA ILE A 108 -3.07 -1.43 4.42
C ILE A 108 -3.19 0.03 4.85
N THR A 109 -4.30 0.70 4.53
CA THR A 109 -4.58 2.06 4.99
C THR A 109 -5.94 2.17 5.66
N LEU A 110 -6.05 2.99 6.71
CA LEU A 110 -7.22 3.07 7.58
C LEU A 110 -7.81 4.48 7.58
N GLU A 111 -9.11 4.60 7.29
CA GLU A 111 -9.87 5.85 7.36
C GLU A 111 -11.16 5.64 8.14
N ILE A 112 -11.49 6.55 9.05
CA ILE A 112 -12.71 6.50 9.86
C ILE A 112 -13.88 7.23 9.18
N ASN A 113 -13.58 8.22 8.34
CA ASN A 113 -14.58 9.02 7.65
C ASN A 113 -14.98 8.41 6.32
N GLU A 114 -16.23 8.01 6.19
CA GLU A 114 -16.75 7.33 5.01
C GLU A 114 -16.63 8.17 3.72
N GLN A 115 -16.83 9.49 3.80
CA GLN A 115 -16.73 10.36 2.62
C GLN A 115 -15.29 10.45 2.11
N ARG A 116 -14.30 10.64 3.02
CA ARG A 116 -12.88 10.66 2.67
C ARG A 116 -12.42 9.31 2.15
N HIS A 117 -12.89 8.23 2.76
CA HIS A 117 -12.59 6.88 2.28
C HIS A 117 -13.05 6.67 0.83
N ARG A 118 -14.28 7.09 0.47
CA ARG A 118 -14.77 7.01 -0.92
C ARG A 118 -13.91 7.83 -1.87
N GLU A 119 -13.61 9.07 -1.51
CA GLU A 119 -12.76 9.95 -2.31
C GLU A 119 -11.35 9.38 -2.48
N ALA A 120 -10.77 8.79 -1.43
CA ALA A 120 -9.48 8.12 -1.52
C ALA A 120 -9.51 6.95 -2.52
N LEU A 121 -10.55 6.12 -2.52
CA LEU A 121 -10.70 5.01 -3.48
C LEU A 121 -10.73 5.52 -4.93
N GLU A 122 -11.45 6.60 -5.21
CA GLU A 122 -11.48 7.25 -6.54
C GLU A 122 -10.09 7.77 -6.93
N ASN A 123 -9.35 8.37 -6.00
CA ASN A 123 -7.99 8.85 -6.21
C ASN A 123 -7.00 7.69 -6.47
N PHE A 124 -7.14 6.56 -5.79
CA PHE A 124 -6.30 5.38 -6.02
C PHE A 124 -6.53 4.78 -7.41
N GLU A 125 -7.77 4.71 -7.86
CA GLU A 125 -8.12 4.27 -9.21
C GLU A 125 -7.58 5.22 -10.27
N ALA A 126 -7.78 6.53 -10.09
CA ALA A 126 -7.27 7.55 -10.99
C ALA A 126 -5.74 7.54 -11.10
N ALA A 127 -5.03 7.30 -9.98
CA ALA A 127 -3.58 7.13 -9.95
C ALA A 127 -3.12 5.77 -10.52
N GLY A 128 -4.00 4.76 -10.62
CA GLY A 128 -3.67 3.42 -11.08
C GLY A 128 -2.99 2.55 -10.02
N LEU A 129 -3.24 2.82 -8.74
CA LEU A 129 -2.57 2.17 -7.61
C LEU A 129 -3.48 1.26 -6.78
N SER A 130 -4.77 1.11 -7.12
CA SER A 130 -5.74 0.34 -6.34
C SER A 130 -5.30 -1.10 -6.03
N GLU A 131 -4.57 -1.75 -6.95
CA GLU A 131 -4.08 -3.12 -6.71
C GLU A 131 -3.04 -3.24 -5.61
N TYR A 132 -2.37 -2.14 -5.22
CA TYR A 132 -1.34 -2.09 -4.18
C TYR A 132 -1.89 -1.69 -2.81
N ILE A 133 -3.19 -1.37 -2.71
CA ILE A 133 -3.80 -0.74 -1.54
C ILE A 133 -4.98 -1.59 -1.05
N ASP A 134 -4.94 -1.97 0.24
CA ASP A 134 -6.06 -2.51 1.01
C ASP A 134 -6.62 -1.37 1.88
N ALA A 135 -7.58 -0.63 1.34
CA ALA A 135 -8.19 0.50 2.03
C ALA A 135 -9.35 0.03 2.91
N ARG A 136 -9.27 0.31 4.19
CA ARG A 136 -10.26 -0.13 5.19
C ARG A 136 -10.95 1.05 5.83
N LEU A 137 -12.28 1.06 5.78
CA LEU A 137 -13.11 2.00 6.52
C LEU A 137 -13.29 1.50 7.95
N GLY A 138 -12.90 2.29 8.94
CA GLY A 138 -13.09 1.96 10.34
C GLY A 138 -12.19 2.72 11.31
N ASP A 139 -12.44 2.49 12.60
CA ASP A 139 -11.71 3.14 13.70
C ASP A 139 -10.35 2.46 13.92
N ALA A 140 -9.27 3.22 13.70
CA ALA A 140 -7.91 2.76 13.92
C ALA A 140 -7.62 2.36 15.37
N HIS A 141 -8.33 2.91 16.36
CA HIS A 141 -8.19 2.53 17.75
C HIS A 141 -8.51 1.05 17.99
N THR A 142 -9.41 0.49 17.20
CA THR A 142 -9.82 -0.91 17.30
C THR A 142 -9.09 -1.80 16.29
N ILE A 143 -8.86 -1.28 15.08
CA ILE A 143 -8.27 -2.07 14.00
C ILE A 143 -6.78 -2.30 14.24
N VAL A 144 -6.00 -1.27 14.58
CA VAL A 144 -4.54 -1.36 14.71
C VAL A 144 -4.09 -2.42 15.75
N PRO A 145 -4.69 -2.49 16.95
CA PRO A 145 -4.35 -3.55 17.90
C PRO A 145 -4.65 -4.97 17.38
N ALA A 146 -5.69 -5.12 16.54
CA ALA A 146 -6.13 -6.41 16.02
C ALA A 146 -5.38 -6.87 14.75
N LEU A 147 -4.60 -5.98 14.09
CA LEU A 147 -3.81 -6.36 12.92
C LEU A 147 -2.74 -7.38 13.28
N GLU A 148 -2.55 -8.34 12.40
CA GLU A 148 -1.45 -9.31 12.49
C GLU A 148 -0.24 -8.84 11.71
N GLY A 149 0.95 -8.89 12.36
CA GLY A 149 2.24 -8.61 11.73
C GLY A 149 2.77 -9.78 10.88
N PRO A 150 4.01 -9.70 10.39
CA PRO A 150 4.91 -8.56 10.57
C PRO A 150 4.62 -7.42 9.59
N PHE A 151 5.09 -6.21 9.93
CA PHE A 151 5.16 -5.05 9.04
C PHE A 151 6.61 -4.58 8.96
N ASP A 152 7.00 -4.04 7.80
CA ASP A 152 8.33 -3.45 7.60
C ASP A 152 8.28 -1.91 7.52
N PHE A 153 7.08 -1.35 7.26
CA PHE A 153 6.87 0.10 7.23
C PHE A 153 5.54 0.49 7.87
N VAL A 154 5.55 1.53 8.70
CA VAL A 154 4.33 2.12 9.29
C VAL A 154 4.38 3.62 9.16
N PHE A 155 3.28 4.23 8.67
CA PHE A 155 3.04 5.67 8.70
C PHE A 155 1.82 5.98 9.57
N SER A 156 1.99 6.85 10.57
CA SER A 156 0.95 7.25 11.53
C SER A 156 0.66 8.74 11.42
N ASP A 157 -0.54 9.09 10.95
CA ASP A 157 -1.04 10.47 10.82
C ASP A 157 -2.54 10.60 11.13
N ALA A 158 -3.08 9.78 12.03
CA ALA A 158 -4.47 9.88 12.47
C ALA A 158 -4.62 10.72 13.76
N ASP A 159 -5.31 10.19 14.77
CA ASP A 159 -5.51 10.83 16.06
C ASP A 159 -4.18 11.02 16.83
N LYS A 160 -3.80 12.28 17.01
CA LYS A 160 -2.52 12.66 17.62
C LYS A 160 -2.45 12.31 19.12
N ASP A 161 -3.58 12.21 19.78
CA ASP A 161 -3.67 11.79 21.18
C ASP A 161 -3.37 10.30 21.34
N TRP A 162 -3.53 9.52 20.24
CA TRP A 162 -3.30 8.09 20.20
C TRP A 162 -1.94 7.67 19.62
N TYR A 163 -1.11 8.57 19.20
CA TYR A 163 0.20 8.24 18.59
C TYR A 163 1.03 7.24 19.42
N LYS A 164 1.09 7.47 20.76
CA LYS A 164 1.79 6.53 21.66
C LYS A 164 1.14 5.15 21.68
N ASN A 165 -0.18 5.07 21.67
CA ASN A 165 -0.92 3.81 21.69
C ASN A 165 -0.74 3.04 20.38
N TYR A 166 -0.77 3.73 19.23
CA TYR A 166 -0.48 3.11 17.94
C TYR A 166 0.94 2.56 17.89
N LEU A 167 1.94 3.32 18.35
CA LEU A 167 3.32 2.86 18.41
C LEU A 167 3.46 1.62 19.30
N ILE A 168 2.90 1.63 20.51
CA ILE A 168 2.93 0.49 21.44
C ILE A 168 2.29 -0.76 20.80
N ALA A 169 1.16 -0.61 20.11
CA ALA A 169 0.48 -1.71 19.44
C ALA A 169 1.25 -2.26 18.25
N MET A 170 2.00 -1.39 17.54
CA MET A 170 2.70 -1.77 16.31
C MET A 170 4.15 -2.21 16.54
N LEU A 171 4.81 -1.76 17.61
CA LEU A 171 6.22 -2.07 17.85
C LEU A 171 6.54 -3.59 17.92
N PRO A 172 5.71 -4.45 18.54
CA PRO A 172 5.91 -5.90 18.50
C PRO A 172 5.68 -6.52 17.11
N LYS A 173 4.96 -5.81 16.23
CA LYS A 173 4.57 -6.26 14.88
C LYS A 173 5.49 -5.66 13.80
N LEU A 174 6.36 -4.72 14.16
CA LEU A 174 7.35 -4.12 13.27
C LEU A 174 8.60 -5.01 13.25
N GLU A 175 9.09 -5.33 12.06
CA GLU A 175 10.32 -6.11 11.89
C GLU A 175 11.55 -5.34 12.38
N VAL A 176 12.59 -6.03 12.81
CA VAL A 176 13.91 -5.44 13.02
C VAL A 176 14.44 -4.94 11.68
N GLY A 177 14.88 -3.69 11.62
CA GLY A 177 15.19 -2.97 10.38
C GLY A 177 13.99 -2.27 9.74
N GLY A 178 12.78 -2.52 10.24
CA GLY A 178 11.57 -1.81 9.81
C GLY A 178 11.53 -0.37 10.28
N CYS A 179 10.73 0.45 9.62
CA CYS A 179 10.61 1.89 9.87
C CYS A 179 9.20 2.26 10.33
N TYR A 180 9.11 2.95 11.48
CA TYR A 180 7.90 3.59 11.96
C TYR A 180 8.03 5.11 11.77
N THR A 181 7.12 5.69 11.01
CA THR A 181 7.08 7.14 10.74
C THR A 181 5.83 7.78 11.36
N THR A 182 5.97 8.99 11.90
CA THR A 182 4.86 9.74 12.49
C THR A 182 4.87 11.19 12.03
N HIS A 183 3.73 11.65 11.53
CA HIS A 183 3.59 13.00 10.99
C HIS A 183 3.25 14.04 12.06
N ASN A 184 3.47 15.34 11.76
CA ASN A 184 3.26 16.48 12.65
C ASN A 184 4.04 16.40 13.97
N VAL A 185 5.21 15.77 13.93
CA VAL A 185 6.16 15.71 15.04
C VAL A 185 7.39 16.54 14.68
N SER A 186 7.69 17.60 15.45
CA SER A 186 8.82 18.48 15.16
C SER A 186 9.67 18.76 16.38
N MET A 187 11.00 18.88 16.18
CA MET A 187 11.93 19.38 17.17
C MET A 187 12.00 20.91 17.08
N GLY A 188 11.69 21.64 18.17
CA GLY A 188 11.91 23.07 18.27
C GLY A 188 10.69 23.93 18.61
N ARG A 189 10.93 25.27 18.70
CA ARG A 189 9.96 26.29 19.17
C ARG A 189 8.69 26.43 18.31
N ARG A 190 8.62 25.84 17.12
CA ARG A 190 7.42 25.87 16.25
C ARG A 190 6.31 24.94 16.72
N SER A 191 6.59 24.01 17.62
CA SER A 191 5.58 23.18 18.29
C SER A 191 4.76 23.96 19.35
N ARG A 192 4.66 25.28 19.20
CA ARG A 192 3.82 26.11 20.07
C ARG A 192 2.37 25.66 19.97
N GLY A 193 1.91 24.97 21.02
CA GLY A 193 0.50 24.78 21.29
C GLY A 193 0.01 23.34 21.38
N ARG A 194 0.85 22.30 21.24
CA ARG A 194 0.39 20.91 21.38
C ARG A 194 1.40 20.10 22.20
N GLY A 195 1.29 20.20 23.52
CA GLY A 195 2.09 19.44 24.47
C GLY A 195 2.08 17.93 24.28
N GLN A 196 1.07 17.41 23.60
CA GLN A 196 0.91 15.99 23.30
C GLN A 196 1.97 15.45 22.32
N ASN A 197 2.28 16.18 21.25
CA ASN A 197 3.31 15.74 20.30
C ASN A 197 4.70 15.83 20.88
N ALA A 198 4.98 16.78 21.76
CA ALA A 198 6.28 16.86 22.45
C ALA A 198 6.50 15.67 23.39
N ALA A 199 5.49 15.32 24.19
CA ALA A 199 5.53 14.16 25.09
C ALA A 199 5.65 12.84 24.31
N TYR A 200 4.99 12.73 23.17
CA TYR A 200 5.15 11.59 22.27
C TYR A 200 6.57 11.50 21.72
N LEU A 201 7.16 12.61 21.26
CA LEU A 201 8.54 12.64 20.76
C LEU A 201 9.53 12.25 21.85
N GLU A 202 9.37 12.78 23.08
CA GLU A 202 10.20 12.39 24.23
C GLU A 202 10.11 10.88 24.50
N TYR A 203 8.89 10.32 24.47
CA TYR A 203 8.70 8.88 24.60
C TYR A 203 9.39 8.11 23.48
N LEU A 204 9.21 8.51 22.22
CA LEU A 204 9.82 7.88 21.06
C LEU A 204 11.36 7.88 21.14
N LEU A 205 11.96 9.02 21.54
CA LEU A 205 13.40 9.17 21.74
C LEU A 205 13.95 8.38 22.95
N SER A 206 13.10 8.02 23.90
CA SER A 206 13.50 7.21 25.07
C SER A 206 13.64 5.71 24.76
N LEU A 207 13.10 5.25 23.61
CA LEU A 207 13.13 3.84 23.23
C LEU A 207 14.51 3.41 22.77
N GLN A 208 15.16 2.54 23.54
CA GLN A 208 16.55 2.09 23.28
C GLN A 208 16.65 1.19 22.03
N ASN A 209 15.55 0.54 21.65
CA ASN A 209 15.50 -0.32 20.49
C ASN A 209 15.02 0.40 19.20
N MET A 210 14.87 1.73 19.26
CA MET A 210 14.58 2.55 18.10
C MET A 210 15.70 3.55 17.83
N ASP A 211 15.97 3.83 16.56
CA ASP A 211 16.84 4.92 16.10
C ASP A 211 15.99 5.98 15.43
N THR A 212 15.80 7.12 16.11
CA THR A 212 14.82 8.14 15.71
C THR A 212 15.49 9.42 15.27
N THR A 213 15.09 9.91 14.11
CA THR A 213 15.42 11.25 13.58
C THR A 213 14.14 12.01 13.25
N VAL A 214 14.23 13.35 13.14
CA VAL A 214 13.08 14.19 12.75
C VAL A 214 13.42 15.01 11.52
N ASP A 215 12.67 14.83 10.45
CA ASP A 215 12.73 15.67 9.25
C ASP A 215 11.75 16.84 9.38
N ASN A 216 12.28 18.06 9.34
CA ASN A 216 11.49 19.28 9.48
C ASN A 216 11.30 20.03 8.14
N ARG A 217 11.59 19.41 6.99
CA ARG A 217 11.44 20.05 5.67
C ARG A 217 9.97 20.30 5.31
N GLY A 218 9.08 19.41 5.77
CA GLY A 218 7.63 19.55 5.67
C GLY A 218 6.98 19.98 6.98
N ASN A 219 5.97 19.24 7.40
CA ASN A 219 5.21 19.48 8.63
C ASN A 219 5.76 18.75 9.86
N GLY A 220 6.96 18.22 9.77
CA GLY A 220 7.63 17.44 10.81
C GLY A 220 7.29 15.96 10.73
N LEU A 221 8.27 15.17 10.31
CA LEU A 221 8.18 13.73 10.19
C LEU A 221 9.21 13.07 11.11
N ALA A 222 8.76 12.39 12.17
CA ALA A 222 9.62 11.51 12.95
C ALA A 222 9.82 10.20 12.20
N ILE A 223 11.08 9.80 12.03
CA ILE A 223 11.50 8.60 11.30
C ILE A 223 12.27 7.72 12.27
N SER A 224 11.75 6.55 12.57
CA SER A 224 12.25 5.66 13.63
C SER A 224 12.50 4.25 13.09
N TYR A 225 13.74 3.81 13.07
CA TYR A 225 14.10 2.45 12.64
C TYR A 225 14.22 1.52 13.86
N LYS A 226 13.58 0.34 13.80
CA LYS A 226 13.71 -0.67 14.86
C LYS A 226 15.06 -1.38 14.74
N LYS A 227 15.89 -1.30 15.79
CA LYS A 227 17.26 -1.88 15.84
C LYS A 227 17.29 -3.29 16.40
N SER A 228 16.38 -3.61 17.32
CA SER A 228 16.30 -4.90 18.00
C SER A 228 14.89 -5.14 18.54
N GLU A 229 14.62 -6.36 19.01
CA GLU A 229 13.38 -6.69 19.71
C GLU A 229 13.26 -5.97 21.06
#